data_8c1a268841cb3e0d1eae0a8c053c1e75
#
_entry.id   8c1a268841cb3e0d1eae0a8c053c1e75
#
_cell.length_a   1.000
_cell.length_b   1.000
_cell.length_c   1.000
_cell.angle_alpha   90.00
_cell.angle_beta   90.00
_cell.angle_gamma   90.00
#
_symmetry.space_group_name_H-M   'P 1'
#
loop_
_entity.id
_entity.type
_entity.pdbx_description
1 polymer ?
#
loop_
_entity_poly.entity_id
_entity_poly.type
_entity_poly.pdbx_seq_one_letter_code
_entity_poly.pdbx_strand_id
1 'polypeptide(L)'
;MKSEAIAMRHATPAWTDIARDIGDTFAARAAQHDHDGEFVAKNYADLRDRRLFSAGIPTELGGGGASHAEVCAIVRELGRHCGSTGLSYAMHSHPVCANVFKHVRGDAKATGALKKIAANEFVIAGTGANDWLASNGEAIEVDGGYRVNAHKRFVSGGPGADLFVTSAIFDGDDGPEVIHFAVPMASSGIEIQGNWDTLGMRGTGSNDIMMQDVFVPAEAVVARRPVGTWHPMWDVIVPVALPIIVSCYVGLAESAAAYALQSASGKPHQAPAIGQMQNDIAVATMALEDMIRIVDNYAFTPDLSITSDVLARKAIAARSVKSAIETASEIVGGPGFYRGHPMERIVRDMRAFHFHPLPERIQQEFSGRIALGLDPIEAR
;
A
#
# COMPACT_ATOMS: atom_id res chain seq x y z
N MET A 1 0.42 -13.76 -48.82
CA MET A 1 -0.59 -13.40 -47.83
C MET A 1 0.16 -13.17 -46.52
N LYS A 2 0.35 -11.90 -46.18
CA LYS A 2 1.03 -11.49 -44.97
C LYS A 2 0.01 -11.60 -43.82
N SER A 3 0.31 -12.41 -42.79
CA SER A 3 -0.40 -12.47 -41.56
C SER A 3 -0.25 -11.11 -40.84
N GLU A 4 -1.31 -10.30 -40.82
CA GLU A 4 -1.39 -9.15 -39.93
C GLU A 4 -1.58 -9.70 -38.49
N ALA A 5 -0.48 -9.72 -37.77
CA ALA A 5 -0.56 -9.89 -36.30
C ALA A 5 -1.35 -8.71 -35.76
N ILE A 6 -2.54 -9.00 -35.23
CA ILE A 6 -3.35 -8.07 -34.45
C ILE A 6 -2.58 -7.78 -33.17
N ALA A 7 -1.72 -6.78 -33.21
CA ALA A 7 -1.17 -6.15 -32.02
C ALA A 7 -2.34 -5.43 -31.36
N MET A 8 -2.96 -6.04 -30.33
CA MET A 8 -3.73 -5.29 -29.36
C MET A 8 -2.79 -4.27 -28.72
N ARG A 9 -2.79 -3.06 -29.27
CA ARG A 9 -2.26 -1.90 -28.56
C ARG A 9 -3.19 -1.66 -27.39
N HIS A 10 -2.87 -2.22 -26.23
CA HIS A 10 -3.38 -1.66 -24.97
C HIS A 10 -2.82 -0.23 -24.94
N ALA A 11 -3.69 0.75 -25.17
CA ALA A 11 -3.34 2.14 -24.96
C ALA A 11 -2.87 2.24 -23.49
N THR A 12 -1.62 2.69 -23.30
CA THR A 12 -1.08 2.93 -21.95
C THR A 12 -2.02 3.91 -21.27
N PRO A 13 -2.54 3.60 -20.06
CA PRO A 13 -3.40 4.53 -19.36
C PRO A 13 -2.69 5.89 -19.19
N ALA A 14 -3.39 6.99 -19.41
CA ALA A 14 -2.83 8.34 -19.27
C ALA A 14 -2.18 8.57 -17.90
N TRP A 15 -2.69 7.92 -16.85
CA TRP A 15 -2.17 7.97 -15.49
C TRP A 15 -0.77 7.33 -15.35
N THR A 16 -0.51 6.22 -16.03
CA THR A 16 0.82 5.59 -16.03
C THR A 16 1.85 6.42 -16.79
N ASP A 17 1.42 7.15 -17.82
CA ASP A 17 2.32 8.06 -18.53
C ASP A 17 2.75 9.22 -17.63
N ILE A 18 1.82 9.81 -16.86
CA ILE A 18 2.14 10.83 -15.86
C ILE A 18 3.12 10.28 -14.80
N ALA A 19 2.88 9.07 -14.28
CA ALA A 19 3.76 8.44 -13.29
C ALA A 19 5.15 8.16 -13.87
N ARG A 20 5.25 7.79 -15.14
CA ARG A 20 6.51 7.54 -15.85
C ARG A 20 7.30 8.83 -16.07
N ASP A 21 6.64 9.91 -16.50
CA ASP A 21 7.27 11.21 -16.75
C ASP A 21 7.99 11.76 -15.51
N ILE A 22 7.42 11.57 -14.32
CA ILE A 22 8.05 12.00 -13.06
C ILE A 22 8.99 10.93 -12.47
N GLY A 23 8.88 9.71 -12.96
CA GLY A 23 9.56 8.53 -12.41
C GLY A 23 11.08 8.64 -12.47
N ASP A 24 11.66 9.11 -13.58
CA ASP A 24 13.11 9.30 -13.73
C ASP A 24 13.66 10.26 -12.67
N THR A 25 12.91 11.32 -12.35
CA THR A 25 13.27 12.26 -11.28
C THR A 25 13.27 11.57 -9.92
N PHE A 26 12.31 10.68 -9.67
CA PHE A 26 12.24 9.90 -8.42
C PHE A 26 13.38 8.88 -8.31
N ALA A 27 13.72 8.22 -9.42
CA ALA A 27 14.85 7.30 -9.48
C ALA A 27 16.17 8.01 -9.17
N ALA A 28 16.36 9.22 -9.69
CA ALA A 28 17.57 10.01 -9.44
C ALA A 28 17.73 10.42 -7.97
N ARG A 29 16.62 10.63 -7.24
CA ARG A 29 16.60 11.01 -5.80
C ARG A 29 16.63 9.79 -4.87
N ALA A 30 16.28 8.60 -5.37
CA ALA A 30 16.02 7.43 -4.53
C ALA A 30 17.25 6.98 -3.71
N ALA A 31 18.46 7.07 -4.27
CA ALA A 31 19.69 6.72 -3.58
C ALA A 31 19.97 7.66 -2.40
N GLN A 32 19.71 8.96 -2.55
CA GLN A 32 19.91 9.94 -1.49
C GLN A 32 18.91 9.74 -0.34
N HIS A 33 17.61 9.58 -0.66
CA HIS A 33 16.59 9.31 0.35
C HIS A 33 16.87 8.02 1.15
N ASP A 34 17.37 6.98 0.47
CA ASP A 34 17.77 5.74 1.14
C ASP A 34 18.99 5.94 2.05
N HIS A 35 20.01 6.66 1.57
CA HIS A 35 21.22 6.93 2.33
C HIS A 35 20.91 7.71 3.62
N ASP A 36 20.16 8.80 3.49
CA ASP A 36 19.87 9.71 4.61
C ASP A 36 18.75 9.18 5.52
N GLY A 37 17.94 8.23 5.05
CA GLY A 37 16.75 7.79 5.76
C GLY A 37 15.64 8.84 5.80
N GLU A 38 15.71 9.84 4.91
CA GLU A 38 14.75 10.94 4.86
C GLU A 38 13.51 10.59 4.04
N PHE A 39 12.36 11.09 4.50
CA PHE A 39 11.10 10.95 3.78
C PHE A 39 11.18 11.56 2.38
N VAL A 40 10.51 10.92 1.42
CA VAL A 40 10.45 11.33 0.00
C VAL A 40 9.61 12.61 -0.23
N ALA A 41 9.81 13.64 0.58
CA ALA A 41 8.99 14.86 0.60
C ALA A 41 8.93 15.59 -0.75
N LYS A 42 10.06 15.66 -1.48
CA LYS A 42 10.11 16.28 -2.81
C LYS A 42 9.27 15.50 -3.84
N ASN A 43 9.29 14.17 -3.77
CA ASN A 43 8.48 13.33 -4.64
C ASN A 43 6.99 13.50 -4.32
N TYR A 44 6.63 13.67 -3.05
CA TYR A 44 5.26 13.98 -2.64
C TYR A 44 4.77 15.35 -3.14
N ALA A 45 5.65 16.37 -3.17
CA ALA A 45 5.33 17.63 -3.79
C ALA A 45 5.04 17.47 -5.30
N ASP A 46 5.91 16.74 -6.02
CA ASP A 46 5.71 16.48 -7.45
C ASP A 46 4.42 15.68 -7.72
N LEU A 47 4.08 14.68 -6.88
CA LEU A 47 2.83 13.92 -6.96
C LEU A 47 1.61 14.84 -6.77
N ARG A 48 1.67 15.76 -5.79
CA ARG A 48 0.60 16.72 -5.50
C ARG A 48 0.41 17.71 -6.68
N ASP A 49 1.48 18.23 -7.24
CA ASP A 49 1.44 19.14 -8.38
C ASP A 49 0.81 18.48 -9.62
N ARG A 50 0.98 17.17 -9.77
CA ARG A 50 0.36 16.36 -10.83
C ARG A 50 -1.02 15.80 -10.45
N ARG A 51 -1.58 16.18 -9.30
CA ARG A 51 -2.89 15.75 -8.79
C ARG A 51 -3.04 14.24 -8.68
N LEU A 52 -1.97 13.54 -8.37
CA LEU A 52 -1.98 12.08 -8.24
C LEU A 52 -2.65 11.60 -6.95
N PHE A 53 -2.71 12.41 -5.88
CA PHE A 53 -3.40 12.01 -4.65
C PHE A 53 -4.92 11.95 -4.80
N SER A 54 -5.49 12.65 -5.78
CA SER A 54 -6.90 12.54 -6.13
C SER A 54 -7.17 11.68 -7.38
N ALA A 55 -6.15 11.03 -7.97
CA ALA A 55 -6.29 10.31 -9.23
C ALA A 55 -7.41 9.26 -9.22
N GLY A 56 -7.52 8.44 -8.15
CA GLY A 56 -8.53 7.39 -8.02
C GLY A 56 -9.91 7.87 -7.59
N ILE A 57 -10.09 9.16 -7.31
CA ILE A 57 -11.39 9.72 -6.91
C ILE A 57 -12.24 9.97 -8.17
N PRO A 58 -13.53 9.61 -8.16
CA PRO A 58 -14.43 9.85 -9.28
C PRO A 58 -14.45 11.31 -9.77
N THR A 59 -14.56 11.52 -11.06
CA THR A 59 -14.53 12.87 -11.68
C THR A 59 -15.66 13.77 -11.21
N GLU A 60 -16.85 13.22 -10.95
CA GLU A 60 -17.99 13.95 -10.40
C GLU A 60 -17.78 14.44 -8.97
N LEU A 61 -16.74 13.93 -8.28
CA LEU A 61 -16.32 14.41 -6.96
C LEU A 61 -15.10 15.34 -7.03
N GLY A 62 -14.64 15.68 -8.24
CA GLY A 62 -13.50 16.56 -8.47
C GLY A 62 -12.14 15.85 -8.56
N GLY A 63 -12.14 14.51 -8.60
CA GLY A 63 -10.93 13.71 -8.76
C GLY A 63 -10.59 13.39 -10.20
N GLY A 64 -9.61 12.51 -10.39
CA GLY A 64 -9.09 12.13 -11.69
C GLY A 64 -9.84 11.02 -12.41
N GLY A 65 -10.68 10.25 -11.71
CA GLY A 65 -11.49 9.16 -12.27
C GLY A 65 -10.72 7.90 -12.64
N ALA A 66 -9.48 7.75 -12.15
CA ALA A 66 -8.73 6.53 -12.37
C ALA A 66 -9.46 5.34 -11.71
N SER A 67 -9.61 4.26 -12.46
CA SER A 67 -10.12 2.98 -11.96
C SER A 67 -9.15 2.36 -10.94
N HIS A 68 -9.62 1.37 -10.18
CA HIS A 68 -8.75 0.63 -9.25
C HIS A 68 -7.54 0.02 -9.96
N ALA A 69 -7.72 -0.53 -11.16
CA ALA A 69 -6.64 -1.07 -11.98
C ALA A 69 -5.61 0.00 -12.38
N GLU A 70 -6.06 1.20 -12.74
CA GLU A 70 -5.18 2.32 -13.08
C GLU A 70 -4.42 2.83 -11.85
N VAL A 71 -5.04 2.89 -10.66
CA VAL A 71 -4.33 3.19 -9.41
C VAL A 71 -3.23 2.16 -9.14
N CYS A 72 -3.51 0.86 -9.33
CA CYS A 72 -2.50 -0.19 -9.25
C CYS A 72 -1.37 0.02 -10.25
N ALA A 73 -1.68 0.41 -11.49
CA ALA A 73 -0.70 0.68 -12.52
C ALA A 73 0.19 1.91 -12.19
N ILE A 74 -0.39 2.99 -11.62
CA ILE A 74 0.38 4.13 -11.11
C ILE A 74 1.38 3.66 -10.05
N VAL A 75 0.91 2.91 -9.04
CA VAL A 75 1.78 2.43 -7.95
C VAL A 75 2.89 1.51 -8.47
N ARG A 76 2.59 0.64 -9.44
CA ARG A 76 3.58 -0.24 -10.10
C ARG A 76 4.67 0.58 -10.78
N GLU A 77 4.29 1.61 -11.53
CA GLU A 77 5.25 2.48 -12.20
C GLU A 77 6.09 3.27 -11.18
N LEU A 78 5.48 3.85 -10.14
CA LEU A 78 6.21 4.54 -9.08
C LEU A 78 7.18 3.60 -8.35
N GLY A 79 6.75 2.37 -8.03
CA GLY A 79 7.57 1.33 -7.40
C GLY A 79 8.79 0.94 -8.24
N ARG A 80 8.64 0.95 -9.56
CA ARG A 80 9.72 0.68 -10.51
C ARG A 80 10.84 1.73 -10.46
N HIS A 81 10.49 2.98 -10.20
CA HIS A 81 11.46 4.08 -10.10
C HIS A 81 11.98 4.31 -8.68
N CYS A 82 11.10 4.25 -7.66
CA CYS A 82 11.43 4.43 -6.27
C CYS A 82 10.48 3.64 -5.37
N GLY A 83 10.94 2.53 -4.77
CA GLY A 83 10.14 1.69 -3.89
C GLY A 83 9.51 2.46 -2.72
N SER A 84 10.27 3.34 -2.09
CA SER A 84 9.76 4.17 -0.97
C SER A 84 8.63 5.10 -1.41
N THR A 85 8.73 5.73 -2.58
CA THR A 85 7.65 6.58 -3.10
C THR A 85 6.43 5.75 -3.50
N GLY A 86 6.64 4.64 -4.20
CA GLY A 86 5.55 3.75 -4.61
C GLY A 86 4.78 3.20 -3.41
N LEU A 87 5.49 2.76 -2.35
CA LEU A 87 4.87 2.22 -1.16
C LEU A 87 4.14 3.29 -0.35
N SER A 88 4.74 4.44 -0.09
CA SER A 88 4.07 5.49 0.69
C SER A 88 2.86 6.08 -0.07
N TYR A 89 2.92 6.19 -1.40
CA TYR A 89 1.76 6.54 -2.23
C TYR A 89 0.68 5.44 -2.20
N ALA A 90 1.05 4.16 -2.19
CA ALA A 90 0.10 3.06 -2.01
C ALA A 90 -0.66 3.15 -0.68
N MET A 91 0.03 3.56 0.41
CA MET A 91 -0.59 3.74 1.73
C MET A 91 -1.58 4.90 1.77
N HIS A 92 -1.41 5.93 0.96
CA HIS A 92 -2.43 6.95 0.72
C HIS A 92 -3.57 6.41 -0.15
N SER A 93 -3.25 5.70 -1.22
CA SER A 93 -4.24 5.32 -2.25
C SER A 93 -5.27 4.32 -1.76
N HIS A 94 -4.87 3.35 -0.93
CA HIS A 94 -5.82 2.32 -0.49
C HIS A 94 -6.98 2.83 0.37
N PRO A 95 -6.84 3.76 1.36
CA PRO A 95 -7.98 4.33 2.06
C PRO A 95 -8.84 5.22 1.16
N VAL A 96 -8.26 5.89 0.17
CA VAL A 96 -9.02 6.60 -0.86
C VAL A 96 -9.89 5.61 -1.64
N CYS A 97 -9.31 4.53 -2.16
CA CYS A 97 -10.03 3.49 -2.89
C CYS A 97 -11.10 2.77 -2.04
N ALA A 98 -10.84 2.55 -0.74
CA ALA A 98 -11.84 2.02 0.17
C ALA A 98 -13.03 2.99 0.36
N ASN A 99 -12.78 4.30 0.36
CA ASN A 99 -13.86 5.29 0.36
C ASN A 99 -14.60 5.34 -0.99
N VAL A 100 -13.92 5.13 -2.12
CA VAL A 100 -14.58 4.99 -3.43
C VAL A 100 -15.52 3.78 -3.42
N PHE A 101 -15.08 2.62 -2.89
CA PHE A 101 -15.94 1.45 -2.71
C PHE A 101 -17.21 1.76 -1.92
N LYS A 102 -17.12 2.54 -0.84
CA LYS A 102 -18.26 2.98 -0.02
C LYS A 102 -19.13 3.99 -0.77
N HIS A 103 -18.52 4.95 -1.47
CA HIS A 103 -19.22 5.98 -2.24
C HIS A 103 -20.13 5.37 -3.31
N VAL A 104 -19.63 4.42 -4.12
CA VAL A 104 -20.42 3.77 -5.17
C VAL A 104 -21.60 2.95 -4.62
N ARG A 105 -21.63 2.73 -3.30
CA ARG A 105 -22.73 2.10 -2.55
C ARG A 105 -23.60 3.09 -1.78
N GLY A 106 -23.44 4.40 -2.03
CA GLY A 106 -24.28 5.45 -1.49
C GLY A 106 -23.89 5.98 -0.11
N ASP A 107 -22.67 5.68 0.38
CA ASP A 107 -22.18 6.23 1.65
C ASP A 107 -21.89 7.74 1.52
N ALA A 108 -22.71 8.56 2.19
CA ALA A 108 -22.62 10.02 2.14
C ALA A 108 -21.36 10.56 2.88
N LYS A 109 -20.89 9.87 3.95
CA LYS A 109 -19.67 10.27 4.68
C LYS A 109 -18.44 10.05 3.80
N ALA A 110 -18.35 8.89 3.15
CA ALA A 110 -17.29 8.58 2.21
C ALA A 110 -17.28 9.57 1.03
N THR A 111 -18.45 9.91 0.47
CA THR A 111 -18.60 10.93 -0.57
C THR A 111 -18.08 12.28 -0.13
N GLY A 112 -18.41 12.73 1.07
CA GLY A 112 -17.93 13.99 1.64
C GLY A 112 -16.42 14.00 1.85
N ALA A 113 -15.84 12.89 2.33
CA ALA A 113 -14.41 12.75 2.51
C ALA A 113 -13.65 12.82 1.18
N LEU A 114 -14.12 12.09 0.15
CA LEU A 114 -13.51 12.10 -1.18
C LEU A 114 -13.53 13.49 -1.81
N LYS A 115 -14.63 14.25 -1.70
CA LYS A 115 -14.70 15.64 -2.18
C LYS A 115 -13.66 16.53 -1.51
N LYS A 116 -13.47 16.40 -0.19
CA LYS A 116 -12.47 17.18 0.55
C LYS A 116 -11.05 16.83 0.12
N ILE A 117 -10.76 15.54 -0.08
CA ILE A 117 -9.46 15.07 -0.56
C ILE A 117 -9.19 15.63 -1.95
N ALA A 118 -10.13 15.50 -2.89
CA ALA A 118 -9.95 15.96 -4.27
C ALA A 118 -9.78 17.49 -4.37
N ALA A 119 -10.53 18.25 -3.57
CA ALA A 119 -10.46 19.72 -3.59
C ALA A 119 -9.12 20.28 -3.11
N ASN A 120 -8.42 19.55 -2.21
CA ASN A 120 -7.22 20.04 -1.53
C ASN A 120 -5.96 19.21 -1.81
N GLU A 121 -6.08 18.13 -2.60
CA GLU A 121 -5.01 17.12 -2.75
C GLU A 121 -4.49 16.62 -1.39
N PHE A 122 -5.40 16.39 -0.44
CA PHE A 122 -5.02 15.91 0.89
C PHE A 122 -4.40 14.52 0.84
N VAL A 123 -3.28 14.38 1.53
CA VAL A 123 -2.60 13.11 1.71
C VAL A 123 -3.09 12.44 2.99
N ILE A 124 -3.48 11.17 2.88
CA ILE A 124 -3.88 10.34 4.00
C ILE A 124 -2.70 9.46 4.41
N ALA A 125 -2.38 9.44 5.70
CA ALA A 125 -1.61 8.37 6.32
C ALA A 125 -2.47 7.60 7.30
N GLY A 126 -2.17 6.32 7.51
CA GLY A 126 -2.96 5.49 8.39
C GLY A 126 -2.16 4.38 9.05
N THR A 127 -2.76 3.79 10.07
CA THR A 127 -2.28 2.56 10.72
C THR A 127 -3.08 1.36 10.25
N GLY A 128 -2.46 0.21 10.16
CA GLY A 128 -3.12 -1.01 9.72
C GLY A 128 -2.50 -2.28 10.28
N ALA A 129 -1.18 -2.44 10.15
CA ALA A 129 -0.51 -3.70 10.43
C ALA A 129 -0.72 -4.24 11.85
N ASN A 130 -0.75 -3.38 12.86
CA ASN A 130 -0.94 -3.76 14.26
C ASN A 130 -2.37 -3.54 14.79
N ASP A 131 -3.22 -2.88 14.00
CA ASP A 131 -4.54 -2.43 14.44
C ASP A 131 -5.70 -3.28 13.86
N TRP A 132 -5.40 -4.42 13.27
CA TRP A 132 -6.39 -5.23 12.55
C TRP A 132 -7.47 -5.82 13.45
N LEU A 133 -7.09 -6.54 14.47
CA LEU A 133 -8.02 -7.25 15.37
C LEU A 133 -8.28 -6.46 16.64
N ALA A 134 -7.21 -6.05 17.29
CA ALA A 134 -7.22 -5.12 18.37
C ALA A 134 -6.58 -3.82 17.91
N SER A 135 -6.93 -2.70 18.48
CA SER A 135 -6.20 -1.46 18.34
C SER A 135 -5.21 -1.32 19.50
N ASN A 136 -4.27 -0.42 19.39
CA ASN A 136 -3.56 0.08 20.54
C ASN A 136 -4.04 1.51 20.86
N GLY A 137 -3.86 1.91 22.11
CA GLY A 137 -4.33 3.21 22.61
C GLY A 137 -5.72 3.16 23.20
N GLU A 138 -6.03 4.19 23.94
CA GLU A 138 -7.24 4.35 24.71
C GLU A 138 -7.99 5.59 24.25
N ALA A 139 -9.31 5.50 24.16
CA ALA A 139 -10.22 6.61 23.93
C ALA A 139 -11.13 6.77 25.14
N ILE A 140 -11.19 7.98 25.69
CA ILE A 140 -12.08 8.34 26.80
C ILE A 140 -13.12 9.30 26.27
N GLU A 141 -14.40 9.01 26.49
CA GLU A 141 -15.49 9.88 26.06
C GLU A 141 -15.50 11.19 26.88
N VAL A 142 -15.68 12.29 26.17
CA VAL A 142 -15.79 13.64 26.72
C VAL A 142 -16.90 14.39 26.01
N ASP A 143 -17.26 15.57 26.48
CA ASP A 143 -18.26 16.39 25.80
C ASP A 143 -17.87 16.66 24.33
N GLY A 144 -18.74 16.26 23.41
CA GLY A 144 -18.59 16.42 21.96
C GLY A 144 -17.65 15.43 21.27
N GLY A 145 -17.07 14.43 21.96
CA GLY A 145 -16.18 13.44 21.31
C GLY A 145 -15.34 12.61 22.27
N TYR A 146 -14.07 12.42 21.91
CA TYR A 146 -13.14 11.56 22.64
C TYR A 146 -11.79 12.23 22.86
N ARG A 147 -11.12 11.90 23.97
CA ARG A 147 -9.70 12.13 24.20
C ARG A 147 -8.95 10.84 23.96
N VAL A 148 -7.94 10.88 23.08
CA VAL A 148 -7.21 9.68 22.66
C VAL A 148 -5.75 9.78 23.03
N ASN A 149 -5.25 8.70 23.68
CA ASN A 149 -3.84 8.45 23.94
C ASN A 149 -3.42 7.16 23.25
N ALA A 150 -2.41 7.21 22.38
CA ALA A 150 -1.96 6.04 21.61
C ALA A 150 -0.52 6.17 21.16
N HIS A 151 0.13 5.03 20.98
CA HIS A 151 1.42 4.91 20.28
C HIS A 151 1.19 4.11 19.00
N LYS A 152 1.12 4.79 17.87
CA LYS A 152 0.82 4.20 16.56
C LYS A 152 2.07 3.89 15.78
N ARG A 153 2.17 2.66 15.24
CA ARG A 153 3.38 2.18 14.59
C ARG A 153 3.18 1.91 13.12
N PHE A 154 4.24 2.26 12.40
CA PHE A 154 4.42 2.18 10.96
C PHE A 154 3.40 3.05 10.21
N VAL A 155 3.48 4.38 10.45
CA VAL A 155 2.63 5.34 9.74
C VAL A 155 3.36 5.81 8.48
N SER A 156 3.31 5.00 7.43
CA SER A 156 3.97 5.29 6.15
C SER A 156 3.41 6.55 5.51
N GLY A 157 4.32 7.42 5.04
CA GLY A 157 3.94 8.71 4.47
C GLY A 157 3.54 9.76 5.52
N GLY A 158 3.61 9.42 6.81
CA GLY A 158 3.21 10.33 7.91
C GLY A 158 3.77 11.73 7.82
N PRO A 159 5.08 11.94 7.54
CA PRO A 159 5.66 13.28 7.43
C PRO A 159 5.09 14.15 6.28
N GLY A 160 4.44 13.53 5.30
CA GLY A 160 3.81 14.24 4.17
C GLY A 160 2.29 14.25 4.23
N ALA A 161 1.68 13.73 5.30
CA ALA A 161 0.24 13.56 5.41
C ALA A 161 -0.46 14.81 5.96
N ASP A 162 -1.66 15.07 5.44
CA ASP A 162 -2.57 16.09 5.93
C ASP A 162 -3.58 15.50 6.93
N LEU A 163 -3.96 14.21 6.71
CA LEU A 163 -4.95 13.50 7.52
C LEU A 163 -4.35 12.20 8.07
N PHE A 164 -4.65 11.92 9.31
CA PHE A 164 -4.28 10.68 9.99
C PHE A 164 -5.53 9.84 10.26
N VAL A 165 -5.59 8.65 9.64
CA VAL A 165 -6.67 7.68 9.82
C VAL A 165 -6.16 6.56 10.72
N THR A 166 -6.78 6.39 11.88
CA THR A 166 -6.35 5.41 12.87
C THR A 166 -7.52 4.92 13.73
N SER A 167 -7.23 4.24 14.82
CA SER A 167 -8.24 3.71 15.74
C SER A 167 -7.74 3.72 17.18
N ALA A 168 -8.64 3.60 18.13
CA ALA A 168 -8.32 3.42 19.56
C ALA A 168 -9.38 2.53 20.21
N ILE A 169 -9.06 1.96 21.37
CA ILE A 169 -10.01 1.18 22.15
C ILE A 169 -10.82 2.16 23.01
N PHE A 170 -12.11 2.02 22.95
CA PHE A 170 -13.08 2.72 23.80
C PHE A 170 -13.80 1.69 24.68
N ASP A 171 -13.82 1.94 25.98
CA ASP A 171 -14.50 1.07 26.95
C ASP A 171 -15.93 1.61 27.16
N GLY A 172 -16.86 1.12 26.34
CA GLY A 172 -18.25 1.52 26.34
C GLY A 172 -19.10 0.67 27.29
N ASP A 173 -20.36 1.06 27.47
CA ASP A 173 -21.32 0.39 28.37
C ASP A 173 -21.56 -1.08 27.99
N ASP A 174 -21.48 -1.40 26.69
CA ASP A 174 -21.66 -2.75 26.16
C ASP A 174 -20.34 -3.55 26.07
N GLY A 175 -19.25 -3.01 26.61
CA GLY A 175 -17.91 -3.59 26.58
C GLY A 175 -16.94 -2.90 25.62
N PRO A 176 -15.68 -3.40 25.53
CA PRO A 176 -14.66 -2.73 24.76
C PRO A 176 -14.90 -2.83 23.25
N GLU A 177 -14.84 -1.69 22.58
CA GLU A 177 -14.90 -1.58 21.12
C GLU A 177 -13.72 -0.78 20.55
N VAL A 178 -13.43 -1.00 19.27
CA VAL A 178 -12.47 -0.19 18.53
C VAL A 178 -13.22 0.89 17.77
N ILE A 179 -12.93 2.15 18.07
CA ILE A 179 -13.39 3.28 17.26
C ILE A 179 -12.35 3.63 16.21
N HIS A 180 -12.77 3.78 14.95
CA HIS A 180 -11.94 4.24 13.83
C HIS A 180 -12.27 5.70 13.53
N PHE A 181 -11.26 6.53 13.38
CA PHE A 181 -11.45 7.96 13.17
C PHE A 181 -10.39 8.57 12.27
N ALA A 182 -10.68 9.78 11.77
CA ALA A 182 -9.76 10.60 11.00
C ALA A 182 -9.58 11.96 11.67
N VAL A 183 -8.33 12.38 11.86
CA VAL A 183 -7.97 13.69 12.41
C VAL A 183 -6.93 14.39 11.53
N PRO A 184 -6.87 15.72 11.51
CA PRO A 184 -5.75 16.43 10.87
C PRO A 184 -4.42 16.00 11.51
N MET A 185 -3.39 15.78 10.68
CA MET A 185 -2.05 15.45 11.18
C MET A 185 -1.48 16.57 12.08
N ALA A 186 -1.91 17.81 11.85
CA ALA A 186 -1.52 18.97 12.64
C ALA A 186 -2.32 19.14 13.95
N SER A 187 -3.17 18.17 14.34
CA SER A 187 -3.91 18.25 15.60
C SER A 187 -2.98 18.31 16.80
N SER A 188 -3.35 19.13 17.79
CA SER A 188 -2.60 19.20 19.06
C SER A 188 -2.50 17.82 19.70
N GLY A 189 -1.32 17.45 20.18
CA GLY A 189 -1.04 16.16 20.80
C GLY A 189 -0.60 15.06 19.81
N ILE A 190 -0.53 15.33 18.50
CA ILE A 190 0.07 14.41 17.53
C ILE A 190 1.54 14.77 17.34
N GLU A 191 2.42 13.78 17.51
CA GLU A 191 3.87 13.93 17.35
C GLU A 191 4.46 12.77 16.55
N ILE A 192 5.17 13.10 15.45
CA ILE A 192 5.94 12.14 14.64
C ILE A 192 7.30 11.92 15.29
N GLN A 193 7.65 10.67 15.62
CA GLN A 193 8.79 10.35 16.48
C GLN A 193 10.16 10.39 15.76
N GLY A 194 10.21 10.47 14.43
CA GLY A 194 11.47 10.50 13.69
C GLY A 194 12.32 9.25 13.84
N ASN A 195 11.72 8.09 14.14
CA ASN A 195 12.41 6.85 14.54
C ASN A 195 12.44 5.79 13.41
N TRP A 196 12.14 6.16 12.15
CA TRP A 196 12.17 5.22 11.04
C TRP A 196 13.60 4.97 10.54
N ASP A 197 14.33 4.08 11.21
CA ASP A 197 15.66 3.61 10.80
C ASP A 197 15.63 2.10 10.55
N THR A 198 15.53 1.71 9.29
CA THR A 198 15.21 0.34 8.85
C THR A 198 16.15 -0.15 7.76
N LEU A 199 16.08 -1.47 7.51
CA LEU A 199 16.89 -2.15 6.49
C LEU A 199 16.62 -1.61 5.08
N GLY A 200 15.38 -1.42 4.72
CA GLY A 200 14.91 -0.95 3.41
C GLY A 200 13.65 -0.11 3.55
N MET A 201 13.15 0.40 2.42
CA MET A 201 12.01 1.34 2.39
C MET A 201 12.27 2.57 3.29
N ARG A 202 13.54 2.98 3.39
CA ARG A 202 13.99 4.01 4.32
C ARG A 202 13.35 5.37 4.07
N GLY A 203 13.05 5.67 2.79
CA GLY A 203 12.39 6.93 2.40
C GLY A 203 10.87 6.96 2.60
N THR A 204 10.23 5.91 3.12
CA THR A 204 8.76 5.92 3.34
C THR A 204 8.34 6.79 4.51
N GLY A 205 9.25 7.16 5.41
CA GLY A 205 8.93 7.93 6.60
C GLY A 205 7.89 7.23 7.49
N SER A 206 7.95 5.89 7.60
CA SER A 206 6.99 5.09 8.37
C SER A 206 7.24 5.19 9.87
N ASN A 207 7.42 6.41 10.35
CA ASN A 207 7.67 6.70 11.75
C ASN A 207 6.51 6.26 12.64
N ASP A 208 6.81 6.10 13.91
CA ASP A 208 5.80 6.02 14.94
C ASP A 208 5.15 7.40 15.15
N ILE A 209 3.88 7.39 15.52
CA ILE A 209 3.13 8.58 15.92
C ILE A 209 2.65 8.41 17.34
N MET A 210 3.01 9.36 18.20
CA MET A 210 2.44 9.51 19.54
C MET A 210 1.20 10.40 19.46
N MET A 211 0.14 9.96 20.11
CA MET A 211 -1.08 10.72 20.37
C MET A 211 -1.18 10.94 21.86
N GLN A 212 -1.18 12.19 22.29
CA GLN A 212 -1.26 12.57 23.71
C GLN A 212 -2.45 13.51 23.89
N ASP A 213 -3.49 13.03 24.55
CA ASP A 213 -4.72 13.79 24.81
C ASP A 213 -5.35 14.44 23.56
N VAL A 214 -5.29 13.72 22.42
CA VAL A 214 -5.79 14.23 21.14
C VAL A 214 -7.32 14.24 21.17
N PHE A 215 -7.91 15.42 20.91
CA PHE A 215 -9.36 15.51 20.77
C PHE A 215 -9.84 14.99 19.42
N VAL A 216 -10.75 14.01 19.46
CA VAL A 216 -11.41 13.42 18.30
C VAL A 216 -12.91 13.75 18.41
N PRO A 217 -13.44 14.65 17.55
CA PRO A 217 -14.87 14.94 17.52
C PRO A 217 -15.69 13.67 17.24
N ALA A 218 -16.88 13.56 17.83
CA ALA A 218 -17.74 12.38 17.65
C ALA A 218 -18.07 12.11 16.17
N GLU A 219 -18.26 13.17 15.37
CA GLU A 219 -18.50 13.08 13.93
C GLU A 219 -17.29 12.59 13.12
N ALA A 220 -16.07 12.68 13.68
CA ALA A 220 -14.84 12.16 13.05
C ALA A 220 -14.73 10.64 13.18
N VAL A 221 -15.54 10.00 14.02
CA VAL A 221 -15.63 8.55 14.11
C VAL A 221 -16.35 8.00 12.88
N VAL A 222 -15.64 7.19 12.11
CA VAL A 222 -16.11 6.66 10.82
C VAL A 222 -16.56 5.21 10.89
N ALA A 223 -16.15 4.46 11.92
CA ALA A 223 -16.58 3.08 12.15
C ALA A 223 -16.35 2.67 13.61
N ARG A 224 -17.11 1.67 14.07
CA ARG A 224 -16.95 0.97 15.36
C ARG A 224 -16.96 -0.52 15.10
N ARG A 225 -16.25 -1.28 15.91
CA ARG A 225 -16.23 -2.74 15.84
C ARG A 225 -15.83 -3.38 17.18
N PRO A 226 -16.23 -4.63 17.45
CA PRO A 226 -15.73 -5.37 18.59
C PRO A 226 -14.22 -5.54 18.57
N VAL A 227 -13.58 -5.61 19.73
CA VAL A 227 -12.17 -5.95 19.91
C VAL A 227 -11.95 -7.45 19.65
N GLY A 228 -10.86 -7.80 19.00
CA GLY A 228 -10.39 -9.19 18.89
C GLY A 228 -11.18 -10.11 17.94
N THR A 229 -12.11 -9.57 17.16
CA THR A 229 -12.90 -10.35 16.19
C THR A 229 -12.62 -9.92 14.75
N TRP A 230 -12.80 -10.84 13.80
CA TRP A 230 -12.80 -10.48 12.39
C TRP A 230 -14.07 -9.67 12.07
N HIS A 231 -13.90 -8.48 11.54
CA HIS A 231 -15.02 -7.61 11.21
C HIS A 231 -15.20 -7.50 9.69
N PRO A 232 -16.44 -7.50 9.14
CA PRO A 232 -16.70 -7.44 7.70
C PRO A 232 -16.07 -6.25 6.97
N MET A 233 -15.69 -5.17 7.66
CA MET A 233 -14.94 -4.08 7.04
C MET A 233 -13.62 -4.55 6.42
N TRP A 234 -13.01 -5.60 6.96
CA TRP A 234 -11.77 -6.16 6.44
C TRP A 234 -11.98 -6.89 5.12
N ASP A 235 -13.21 -7.43 4.88
CA ASP A 235 -13.57 -8.05 3.61
C ASP A 235 -13.74 -7.00 2.48
N VAL A 236 -13.75 -5.72 2.83
CA VAL A 236 -13.63 -4.60 1.88
C VAL A 236 -12.18 -4.11 1.79
N ILE A 237 -11.56 -3.82 2.94
CA ILE A 237 -10.24 -3.17 2.98
C ILE A 237 -9.17 -4.07 2.37
N VAL A 238 -9.16 -5.36 2.69
CA VAL A 238 -8.13 -6.31 2.21
C VAL A 238 -8.13 -6.46 0.70
N PRO A 239 -9.28 -6.80 0.06
CA PRO A 239 -9.32 -6.91 -1.39
C PRO A 239 -8.95 -5.61 -2.11
N VAL A 240 -9.37 -4.46 -1.60
CA VAL A 240 -9.05 -3.15 -2.22
C VAL A 240 -7.60 -2.76 -2.03
N ALA A 241 -7.03 -2.96 -0.84
CA ALA A 241 -5.70 -2.45 -0.49
C ALA A 241 -4.55 -3.31 -1.04
N LEU A 242 -4.68 -4.64 -0.97
CA LEU A 242 -3.54 -5.52 -1.25
C LEU A 242 -3.07 -5.47 -2.71
N PRO A 243 -3.93 -5.41 -3.75
CA PRO A 243 -3.46 -5.24 -5.12
C PRO A 243 -2.64 -3.96 -5.30
N ILE A 244 -3.04 -2.86 -4.65
CA ILE A 244 -2.33 -1.57 -4.70
C ILE A 244 -0.93 -1.73 -4.08
N ILE A 245 -0.83 -2.38 -2.92
CA ILE A 245 0.45 -2.62 -2.24
C ILE A 245 1.35 -3.56 -3.04
N VAL A 246 0.79 -4.67 -3.54
CA VAL A 246 1.52 -5.67 -4.35
C VAL A 246 2.08 -5.03 -5.62
N SER A 247 1.35 -4.09 -6.23
CA SER A 247 1.78 -3.37 -7.41
C SER A 247 3.14 -2.68 -7.24
N CYS A 248 3.40 -2.07 -6.08
CA CYS A 248 4.70 -1.46 -5.78
C CYS A 248 5.84 -2.48 -5.88
N TYR A 249 5.65 -3.67 -5.33
CA TYR A 249 6.69 -4.69 -5.28
C TYR A 249 6.88 -5.42 -6.63
N VAL A 250 5.83 -5.55 -7.43
CA VAL A 250 5.96 -6.00 -8.82
C VAL A 250 6.78 -4.99 -9.62
N GLY A 251 6.52 -3.69 -9.48
CA GLY A 251 7.35 -2.65 -10.10
C GLY A 251 8.80 -2.69 -9.65
N LEU A 252 9.04 -2.96 -8.36
CA LEU A 252 10.40 -3.12 -7.83
C LEU A 252 11.13 -4.32 -8.46
N ALA A 253 10.43 -5.46 -8.66
CA ALA A 253 10.99 -6.63 -9.33
C ALA A 253 11.32 -6.35 -10.80
N GLU A 254 10.50 -5.58 -11.50
CA GLU A 254 10.76 -5.15 -12.87
C GLU A 254 11.99 -4.23 -12.95
N SER A 255 12.18 -3.34 -11.98
CA SER A 255 13.39 -2.54 -11.88
C SER A 255 14.64 -3.41 -11.70
N ALA A 256 14.58 -4.40 -10.80
CA ALA A 256 15.66 -5.36 -10.61
C ALA A 256 15.99 -6.12 -11.93
N ALA A 257 14.96 -6.58 -12.62
CA ALA A 257 15.12 -7.28 -13.89
C ALA A 257 15.79 -6.40 -14.98
N ALA A 258 15.47 -5.11 -15.01
CA ALA A 258 16.11 -4.20 -15.96
C ALA A 258 17.63 -4.10 -15.73
N TYR A 259 18.08 -3.99 -14.48
CA TYR A 259 19.51 -4.01 -14.14
C TYR A 259 20.17 -5.35 -14.43
N ALA A 260 19.48 -6.47 -14.16
CA ALA A 260 19.96 -7.80 -14.46
C ALA A 260 20.16 -8.01 -15.99
N LEU A 261 19.18 -7.62 -16.79
CA LEU A 261 19.25 -7.70 -18.25
C LEU A 261 20.41 -6.84 -18.82
N GLN A 262 20.57 -5.63 -18.30
CA GLN A 262 21.70 -4.77 -18.67
C GLN A 262 23.04 -5.43 -18.34
N SER A 263 23.18 -6.00 -17.14
CA SER A 263 24.42 -6.69 -16.71
C SER A 263 24.69 -7.96 -17.52
N ALA A 264 23.67 -8.67 -17.96
CA ALA A 264 23.77 -9.91 -18.72
C ALA A 264 24.00 -9.69 -20.23
N SER A 265 24.01 -8.45 -20.71
CA SER A 265 24.23 -8.14 -22.13
C SER A 265 25.53 -8.76 -22.61
N GLY A 266 25.45 -9.53 -23.72
CA GLY A 266 26.60 -10.27 -24.25
C GLY A 266 27.05 -11.51 -23.49
N LYS A 267 26.26 -11.98 -22.48
CA LYS A 267 26.60 -13.14 -21.64
C LYS A 267 25.55 -14.26 -21.80
N PRO A 268 25.60 -15.06 -22.88
CA PRO A 268 24.59 -16.09 -23.17
C PRO A 268 24.46 -17.18 -22.10
N HIS A 269 25.50 -17.39 -21.30
CA HIS A 269 25.46 -18.33 -20.17
C HIS A 269 24.50 -17.91 -19.05
N GLN A 270 24.09 -16.63 -19.01
CA GLN A 270 23.09 -16.13 -18.05
C GLN A 270 21.63 -16.45 -18.48
N ALA A 271 21.41 -16.95 -19.69
CA ALA A 271 20.06 -17.19 -20.22
C ALA A 271 19.16 -18.05 -19.30
N PRO A 272 19.62 -19.13 -18.65
CA PRO A 272 18.79 -19.90 -17.71
C PRO A 272 18.33 -19.07 -16.51
N ALA A 273 19.21 -18.27 -15.89
CA ALA A 273 18.86 -17.43 -14.76
C ALA A 273 17.89 -16.31 -15.15
N ILE A 274 18.09 -15.72 -16.33
CA ILE A 274 17.13 -14.73 -16.90
C ILE A 274 15.77 -15.38 -17.09
N GLY A 275 15.70 -16.59 -17.65
CA GLY A 275 14.45 -17.33 -17.84
C GLY A 275 13.74 -17.59 -16.53
N GLN A 276 14.46 -17.99 -15.49
CA GLN A 276 13.90 -18.19 -14.13
C GLN A 276 13.34 -16.87 -13.55
N MET A 277 14.13 -15.79 -13.60
CA MET A 277 13.70 -14.47 -13.13
C MET A 277 12.42 -14.00 -13.85
N GLN A 278 12.34 -14.17 -15.17
CA GLN A 278 11.16 -13.81 -15.94
C GLN A 278 9.93 -14.65 -15.58
N ASN A 279 10.10 -15.95 -15.31
CA ASN A 279 9.02 -16.80 -14.84
C ASN A 279 8.48 -16.33 -13.49
N ASP A 280 9.35 -15.98 -12.55
CA ASP A 280 8.95 -15.50 -11.23
C ASP A 280 8.19 -14.16 -11.33
N ILE A 281 8.65 -13.22 -12.17
CA ILE A 281 7.94 -11.97 -12.44
C ILE A 281 6.58 -12.25 -13.08
N ALA A 282 6.49 -13.19 -14.00
CA ALA A 282 5.22 -13.59 -14.62
C ALA A 282 4.23 -14.13 -13.57
N VAL A 283 4.68 -14.98 -12.65
CA VAL A 283 3.83 -15.48 -11.55
C VAL A 283 3.35 -14.35 -10.65
N ALA A 284 4.23 -13.43 -10.26
CA ALA A 284 3.86 -12.28 -9.43
C ALA A 284 2.84 -11.37 -10.16
N THR A 285 3.04 -11.15 -11.46
CA THR A 285 2.15 -10.34 -12.30
C THR A 285 0.77 -11.03 -12.45
N MET A 286 0.73 -12.31 -12.74
CA MET A 286 -0.54 -13.07 -12.83
C MET A 286 -1.31 -13.03 -11.51
N ALA A 287 -0.62 -13.15 -10.36
CA ALA A 287 -1.26 -13.04 -9.06
C ALA A 287 -1.84 -11.65 -8.83
N LEU A 288 -1.11 -10.58 -9.19
CA LEU A 288 -1.58 -9.19 -9.11
C LEU A 288 -2.78 -8.94 -10.03
N GLU A 289 -2.71 -9.36 -11.28
CA GLU A 289 -3.80 -9.20 -12.26
C GLU A 289 -5.08 -9.90 -11.80
N ASP A 290 -4.96 -11.10 -11.21
CA ASP A 290 -6.12 -11.82 -10.68
C ASP A 290 -6.70 -11.12 -9.44
N MET A 291 -5.87 -10.55 -8.57
CA MET A 291 -6.36 -9.70 -7.46
C MET A 291 -7.13 -8.48 -7.98
N ILE A 292 -6.62 -7.79 -9.01
CA ILE A 292 -7.30 -6.65 -9.65
C ILE A 292 -8.62 -7.09 -10.27
N ARG A 293 -8.65 -8.25 -10.95
CA ARG A 293 -9.85 -8.84 -11.52
C ARG A 293 -10.91 -9.17 -10.45
N ILE A 294 -10.50 -9.67 -9.29
CA ILE A 294 -11.38 -9.95 -8.16
C ILE A 294 -12.06 -8.67 -7.66
N VAL A 295 -11.32 -7.57 -7.56
CA VAL A 295 -11.87 -6.26 -7.13
C VAL A 295 -12.86 -5.70 -8.14
N ASP A 296 -12.68 -6.01 -9.43
CA ASP A 296 -13.59 -5.64 -10.53
C ASP A 296 -14.05 -4.18 -10.46
N ASN A 297 -13.08 -3.28 -10.35
CA ASN A 297 -13.33 -1.85 -10.18
C ASN A 297 -14.41 -1.52 -9.12
N TYR A 298 -14.31 -2.17 -7.96
CA TYR A 298 -15.22 -2.06 -6.80
C TYR A 298 -16.57 -2.77 -6.96
N ALA A 299 -16.81 -3.55 -8.02
CA ALA A 299 -18.07 -4.25 -8.23
C ALA A 299 -18.22 -5.56 -7.42
N PHE A 300 -17.13 -6.03 -6.76
CA PHE A 300 -17.18 -7.26 -5.96
C PHE A 300 -18.11 -7.14 -4.75
N THR A 301 -18.65 -8.28 -4.32
CA THR A 301 -19.40 -8.39 -3.06
C THR A 301 -18.41 -8.81 -1.96
N PRO A 302 -18.27 -8.05 -0.88
CA PRO A 302 -17.39 -8.41 0.22
C PRO A 302 -17.74 -9.77 0.82
N ASP A 303 -16.75 -10.65 0.92
CA ASP A 303 -16.91 -11.99 1.47
C ASP A 303 -15.56 -12.49 2.00
N LEU A 304 -15.62 -13.35 3.02
CA LEU A 304 -14.44 -13.91 3.67
C LEU A 304 -13.62 -14.81 2.72
N SER A 305 -14.28 -15.50 1.78
CA SER A 305 -13.58 -16.32 0.78
C SER A 305 -12.78 -15.47 -0.19
N ILE A 306 -13.33 -14.33 -0.63
CA ILE A 306 -12.63 -13.35 -1.47
C ILE A 306 -11.42 -12.79 -0.73
N THR A 307 -11.58 -12.47 0.55
CA THR A 307 -10.48 -12.02 1.40
C THR A 307 -9.36 -13.04 1.46
N SER A 308 -9.70 -14.32 1.70
CA SER A 308 -8.74 -15.43 1.72
C SER A 308 -8.04 -15.60 0.36
N ASP A 309 -8.78 -15.49 -0.71
CA ASP A 309 -8.26 -15.58 -2.08
C ASP A 309 -7.25 -14.49 -2.40
N VAL A 310 -7.54 -13.25 -2.05
CA VAL A 310 -6.64 -12.11 -2.23
C VAL A 310 -5.39 -12.25 -1.37
N LEU A 311 -5.54 -12.69 -0.12
CA LEU A 311 -4.41 -12.94 0.79
C LEU A 311 -3.49 -14.07 0.27
N ALA A 312 -4.05 -15.13 -0.30
CA ALA A 312 -3.27 -16.21 -0.91
C ALA A 312 -2.45 -15.71 -2.12
N ARG A 313 -3.05 -14.90 -2.98
CA ARG A 313 -2.37 -14.28 -4.13
C ARG A 313 -1.26 -13.33 -3.69
N LYS A 314 -1.48 -12.56 -2.63
CA LYS A 314 -0.43 -11.70 -2.03
C LYS A 314 0.75 -12.55 -1.56
N ALA A 315 0.52 -13.69 -0.92
CA ALA A 315 1.59 -14.57 -0.47
C ALA A 315 2.36 -15.20 -1.65
N ILE A 316 1.66 -15.61 -2.71
CA ILE A 316 2.27 -16.10 -3.96
C ILE A 316 3.13 -15.01 -4.60
N ALA A 317 2.58 -13.81 -4.77
CA ALA A 317 3.31 -12.67 -5.33
C ALA A 317 4.55 -12.32 -4.51
N ALA A 318 4.46 -12.33 -3.17
CA ALA A 318 5.60 -12.02 -2.30
C ALA A 318 6.76 -13.01 -2.45
N ARG A 319 6.46 -14.31 -2.58
CA ARG A 319 7.49 -15.34 -2.84
C ARG A 319 8.14 -15.15 -4.20
N SER A 320 7.33 -14.90 -5.23
CA SER A 320 7.82 -14.75 -6.61
C SER A 320 8.63 -13.46 -6.80
N VAL A 321 8.18 -12.33 -6.24
CA VAL A 321 8.97 -11.08 -6.23
C VAL A 321 10.31 -11.28 -5.54
N LYS A 322 10.33 -11.97 -4.39
CA LYS A 322 11.57 -12.27 -3.68
C LYS A 322 12.50 -13.10 -4.55
N SER A 323 12.04 -14.21 -5.12
CA SER A 323 12.82 -15.08 -5.99
C SER A 323 13.37 -14.32 -7.20
N ALA A 324 12.53 -13.52 -7.86
CA ALA A 324 12.94 -12.72 -9.01
C ALA A 324 14.07 -11.72 -8.67
N ILE A 325 13.94 -11.00 -7.56
CA ILE A 325 14.94 -10.00 -7.15
C ILE A 325 16.24 -10.67 -6.69
N GLU A 326 16.17 -11.79 -5.98
CA GLU A 326 17.37 -12.57 -5.59
C GLU A 326 18.09 -13.07 -6.84
N THR A 327 17.39 -13.68 -7.80
CA THR A 327 17.98 -14.11 -9.10
C THR A 327 18.54 -12.92 -9.88
N ALA A 328 17.84 -11.78 -9.91
CA ALA A 328 18.36 -10.56 -10.56
C ALA A 328 19.67 -10.09 -9.90
N SER A 329 19.76 -10.15 -8.58
CA SER A 329 20.96 -9.79 -7.83
C SER A 329 22.15 -10.73 -8.15
N GLU A 330 21.90 -12.03 -8.29
CA GLU A 330 22.91 -13.01 -8.70
C GLU A 330 23.42 -12.74 -10.13
N ILE A 331 22.53 -12.38 -11.06
CA ILE A 331 22.89 -12.02 -12.43
C ILE A 331 23.77 -10.75 -12.48
N VAL A 332 23.43 -9.73 -11.68
CA VAL A 332 24.25 -8.50 -11.55
C VAL A 332 25.60 -8.83 -10.92
N GLY A 333 25.63 -9.73 -9.94
CA GLY A 333 26.83 -10.19 -9.28
C GLY A 333 27.46 -9.14 -8.36
N GLY A 334 28.78 -9.21 -8.17
CA GLY A 334 29.54 -8.37 -7.26
C GLY A 334 29.27 -6.87 -7.32
N PRO A 335 29.10 -6.23 -8.48
CA PRO A 335 28.75 -4.82 -8.54
C PRO A 335 27.46 -4.47 -7.80
N GLY A 336 26.45 -5.35 -7.81
CA GLY A 336 25.17 -5.17 -7.10
C GLY A 336 25.26 -5.19 -5.58
N PHE A 337 26.39 -5.57 -5.03
CA PHE A 337 26.63 -5.61 -3.57
C PHE A 337 27.20 -4.29 -3.01
N TYR A 338 27.72 -3.42 -3.86
CA TYR A 338 28.26 -2.13 -3.43
C TYR A 338 27.15 -1.12 -3.14
N ARG A 339 27.28 -0.37 -2.03
CA ARG A 339 26.44 0.79 -1.76
C ARG A 339 26.54 1.78 -2.92
N GLY A 340 25.39 2.31 -3.32
CA GLY A 340 25.28 3.19 -4.49
C GLY A 340 24.88 2.46 -5.80
N HIS A 341 24.96 1.13 -5.87
CA HIS A 341 24.33 0.38 -6.96
C HIS A 341 22.85 0.18 -6.64
N PRO A 342 21.91 0.47 -7.55
CA PRO A 342 20.46 0.37 -7.27
C PRO A 342 20.01 -1.01 -6.79
N MET A 343 20.66 -2.09 -7.22
CA MET A 343 20.31 -3.47 -6.84
C MET A 343 20.39 -3.70 -5.33
N GLU A 344 21.42 -3.17 -4.63
CA GLU A 344 21.55 -3.40 -3.19
C GLU A 344 20.37 -2.77 -2.42
N ARG A 345 19.90 -1.59 -2.84
CA ARG A 345 18.70 -0.95 -2.29
C ARG A 345 17.45 -1.76 -2.59
N ILE A 346 17.26 -2.19 -3.84
CA ILE A 346 16.11 -3.00 -4.26
C ILE A 346 16.00 -4.29 -3.44
N VAL A 347 17.13 -4.97 -3.19
CA VAL A 347 17.18 -6.18 -2.34
C VAL A 347 16.73 -5.88 -0.91
N ARG A 348 17.12 -4.73 -0.35
CA ARG A 348 16.70 -4.32 0.99
C ARG A 348 15.23 -3.91 1.04
N ASP A 349 14.79 -3.13 0.07
CA ASP A 349 13.42 -2.63 -0.03
C ASP A 349 12.40 -3.78 -0.17
N MET A 350 12.73 -4.80 -0.95
CA MET A 350 11.90 -5.98 -1.15
C MET A 350 11.57 -6.71 0.17
N ARG A 351 12.45 -6.67 1.15
CA ARG A 351 12.24 -7.35 2.44
C ARG A 351 11.01 -6.83 3.19
N ALA A 352 10.61 -5.58 2.99
CA ALA A 352 9.42 -5.01 3.60
C ALA A 352 8.12 -5.73 3.18
N PHE A 353 8.08 -6.39 2.01
CA PHE A 353 6.89 -7.08 1.52
C PHE A 353 6.38 -8.16 2.48
N HIS A 354 7.27 -8.83 3.20
CA HIS A 354 6.91 -9.90 4.14
C HIS A 354 6.10 -9.40 5.35
N PHE A 355 6.23 -8.12 5.70
CA PHE A 355 5.62 -7.54 6.90
C PHE A 355 4.24 -6.94 6.64
N HIS A 356 3.84 -6.77 5.36
CA HIS A 356 2.47 -6.33 5.06
C HIS A 356 1.45 -7.40 5.45
N PRO A 357 0.32 -6.99 6.04
CA PRO A 357 -0.72 -7.90 6.52
C PRO A 357 -1.34 -8.74 5.38
N LEU A 358 -1.61 -10.00 5.61
CA LEU A 358 -1.08 -10.79 6.73
C LEU A 358 0.31 -11.34 6.37
N PRO A 359 1.26 -11.44 7.35
CA PRO A 359 2.45 -12.24 7.14
C PRO A 359 2.10 -13.66 6.69
N GLU A 360 2.90 -14.26 5.82
CA GLU A 360 2.57 -15.51 5.12
C GLU A 360 2.08 -16.63 6.05
N ARG A 361 2.73 -16.80 7.20
CA ARG A 361 2.38 -17.84 8.15
C ARG A 361 1.00 -17.65 8.77
N ILE A 362 0.65 -16.40 9.09
CA ILE A 362 -0.67 -16.02 9.62
C ILE A 362 -1.73 -16.13 8.51
N GLN A 363 -1.37 -15.78 7.27
CA GLN A 363 -2.25 -15.95 6.12
C GLN A 363 -2.57 -17.43 5.88
N GLN A 364 -1.58 -18.34 5.96
CA GLN A 364 -1.80 -19.78 5.80
C GLN A 364 -2.75 -20.31 6.86
N GLU A 365 -2.59 -19.92 8.12
CA GLU A 365 -3.51 -20.25 9.20
C GLU A 365 -4.93 -19.74 8.91
N PHE A 366 -5.06 -18.46 8.57
CA PHE A 366 -6.32 -17.80 8.21
C PHE A 366 -7.07 -18.59 7.10
N SER A 367 -6.41 -18.83 5.98
CA SER A 367 -7.02 -19.54 4.85
C SER A 367 -7.31 -21.00 5.15
N GLY A 368 -6.44 -21.67 5.93
CA GLY A 368 -6.66 -23.04 6.37
C GLY A 368 -7.87 -23.18 7.29
N ARG A 369 -8.07 -22.24 8.21
CA ARG A 369 -9.24 -22.21 9.10
C ARG A 369 -10.54 -22.04 8.30
N ILE A 370 -10.56 -21.10 7.34
CA ILE A 370 -11.71 -20.90 6.44
C ILE A 370 -12.03 -22.18 5.67
N ALA A 371 -11.03 -22.84 5.11
CA ALA A 371 -11.21 -24.08 4.36
C ALA A 371 -11.79 -25.23 5.23
N LEU A 372 -11.55 -25.19 6.55
CA LEU A 372 -12.09 -26.13 7.53
C LEU A 372 -13.46 -25.69 8.10
N GLY A 373 -14.02 -24.54 7.66
CA GLY A 373 -15.27 -24.01 8.19
C GLY A 373 -15.15 -23.44 9.63
N LEU A 374 -13.93 -23.08 10.04
CA LEU A 374 -13.66 -22.49 11.35
C LEU A 374 -13.67 -20.97 11.28
N ASP A 375 -13.78 -20.32 12.45
CA ASP A 375 -13.56 -18.87 12.56
C ASP A 375 -12.18 -18.51 12.00
N PRO A 376 -12.05 -17.47 11.16
CA PRO A 376 -10.78 -17.10 10.52
C PRO A 376 -9.66 -16.75 11.50
N ILE A 377 -10.01 -16.36 12.70
CA ILE A 377 -9.08 -16.04 13.78
C ILE A 377 -9.44 -16.84 15.03
N GLU A 378 -8.42 -17.29 15.72
CA GLU A 378 -8.61 -17.92 17.02
C GLU A 378 -8.80 -16.85 18.10
N ALA A 379 -9.88 -16.94 18.89
CA ALA A 379 -10.04 -16.11 20.06
C ALA A 379 -8.88 -16.42 21.04
N ARG A 380 -7.95 -15.51 21.19
CA ARG A 380 -6.80 -15.60 22.11
C ARG A 380 -7.14 -15.00 23.45
#